data_1bd335bc66d12dae6c7e716921e03c37
#
_entry.id   1bd335bc66d12dae6c7e716921e03c37
#
_cell.length_a   1.000
_cell.length_b   1.000
_cell.length_c   1.000
_cell.angle_alpha   90.00
_cell.angle_beta   90.00
_cell.angle_gamma   90.00
#
_symmetry.space_group_name_H-M   'P 1'
#
loop_
_entity.id
_entity.type
_entity.pdbx_description
1 polymer ?
#
loop_
_entity_poly.entity_id
_entity_poly.type
_entity_poly.pdbx_seq_one_letter_code
_entity_poly.pdbx_strand_id
1 'polypeptide(L)'
;MNGWIFIDKPKNITSFKVIKRLKKVLNIKKIGHTGTLDPFATGILAIALGEATKSIRYLKQNKVYKFNVVFGELKDTDDITGKTIKKSNILPTLDGIDQCIKKFIGKHKQIPPQF
;
A
#
# COMPACT_ATOMS: atom_id res chain seq x y z
N MET A 1 -2.96 -27.46 -4.76
CA MET A 1 -1.72 -26.63 -4.73
C MET A 1 -1.69 -25.87 -3.41
N ASN A 2 -0.59 -25.96 -2.66
CA ASN A 2 -0.36 -25.27 -1.41
C ASN A 2 1.02 -24.60 -1.47
N GLY A 3 1.17 -23.40 -0.94
CA GLY A 3 2.45 -22.69 -0.91
C GLY A 3 2.31 -21.19 -1.02
N TRP A 4 3.42 -20.51 -1.32
CA TRP A 4 3.50 -19.07 -1.45
C TRP A 4 3.96 -18.67 -2.86
N ILE A 5 3.37 -17.60 -3.37
CA ILE A 5 3.81 -16.92 -4.59
C ILE A 5 4.08 -15.46 -4.24
N PHE A 6 5.17 -14.93 -4.77
CA PHE A 6 5.53 -13.52 -4.66
C PHE A 6 5.37 -12.88 -6.03
N ILE A 7 4.51 -11.89 -6.11
CA ILE A 7 4.19 -11.17 -7.35
C ILE A 7 4.66 -9.73 -7.23
N ASP A 8 5.43 -9.26 -8.18
CA ASP A 8 5.66 -7.82 -8.35
C ASP A 8 4.39 -7.19 -8.94
N LYS A 9 3.62 -6.52 -8.09
CA LYS A 9 2.35 -5.95 -8.48
C LYS A 9 2.58 -4.72 -9.38
N PRO A 10 2.09 -4.72 -10.61
CA PRO A 10 2.20 -3.54 -11.47
C PRO A 10 1.32 -2.38 -11.00
N LYS A 11 1.61 -1.17 -11.49
CA LYS A 11 0.77 0.00 -11.30
C LYS A 11 -0.64 -0.20 -11.86
N ASN A 12 -1.59 0.57 -11.33
CA ASN A 12 -2.97 0.68 -11.82
C ASN A 12 -3.79 -0.61 -11.75
N ILE A 13 -3.35 -1.54 -10.89
CA ILE A 13 -4.13 -2.74 -10.58
C ILE A 13 -4.23 -2.93 -9.07
N THR A 14 -5.41 -3.28 -8.58
CA THR A 14 -5.62 -3.56 -7.15
C THR A 14 -5.04 -4.92 -6.79
N SER A 15 -4.61 -5.09 -5.52
CA SER A 15 -4.19 -6.40 -5.00
C SER A 15 -5.27 -7.46 -5.18
N PHE A 16 -6.55 -7.07 -5.04
CA PHE A 16 -7.69 -7.95 -5.27
C PHE A 16 -7.78 -8.44 -6.74
N LYS A 17 -7.56 -7.56 -7.72
CA LYS A 17 -7.57 -7.97 -9.13
C LYS A 17 -6.43 -8.95 -9.45
N VAL A 18 -5.26 -8.78 -8.84
CA VAL A 18 -4.15 -9.75 -8.97
C VAL A 18 -4.59 -11.12 -8.45
N ILE A 19 -5.16 -11.17 -7.25
CA ILE A 19 -5.69 -12.41 -6.66
C ILE A 19 -6.75 -13.06 -7.54
N LYS A 20 -7.70 -12.27 -8.04
CA LYS A 20 -8.76 -12.78 -8.93
C LYS A 20 -8.20 -13.41 -10.20
N ARG A 21 -7.18 -12.80 -10.81
CA ARG A 21 -6.48 -13.36 -11.99
C ARG A 21 -5.78 -14.67 -11.66
N LEU A 22 -4.99 -14.70 -10.58
CA LEU A 22 -4.30 -15.92 -10.14
C LEU A 22 -5.27 -17.05 -9.82
N LYS A 23 -6.35 -16.75 -9.13
CA LYS A 23 -7.39 -17.73 -8.79
C LYS A 23 -7.95 -18.41 -10.05
N LYS A 24 -8.16 -17.64 -11.13
CA LYS A 24 -8.63 -18.15 -12.42
C LYS A 24 -7.55 -18.97 -13.13
N VAL A 25 -6.32 -18.45 -13.24
CA VAL A 25 -5.22 -19.11 -13.96
C VAL A 25 -4.80 -20.42 -13.31
N LEU A 26 -4.72 -20.43 -11.98
CA LEU A 26 -4.27 -21.60 -11.21
C LEU A 26 -5.43 -22.55 -10.86
N ASN A 27 -6.67 -22.19 -11.20
CA ASN A 27 -7.88 -22.94 -10.84
C ASN A 27 -7.91 -23.31 -9.34
N ILE A 28 -7.58 -22.37 -8.46
CA ILE A 28 -7.46 -22.57 -7.02
C ILE A 28 -8.63 -21.93 -6.29
N LYS A 29 -9.23 -22.66 -5.34
CA LYS A 29 -10.37 -22.15 -4.56
C LYS A 29 -9.95 -21.25 -3.43
N LYS A 30 -8.86 -21.58 -2.72
CA LYS A 30 -8.43 -20.91 -1.50
C LYS A 30 -7.14 -20.13 -1.77
N ILE A 31 -7.20 -18.81 -1.66
CA ILE A 31 -6.09 -17.88 -1.92
C ILE A 31 -6.24 -16.65 -1.04
N GLY A 32 -5.14 -16.11 -0.56
CA GLY A 32 -5.11 -14.89 0.25
C GLY A 32 -3.78 -14.15 0.10
N HIS A 33 -3.70 -12.91 0.60
CA HIS A 33 -2.46 -12.13 0.59
C HIS A 33 -2.15 -11.56 1.97
N THR A 34 -0.90 -11.21 2.21
CA THR A 34 -0.43 -10.72 3.53
C THR A 34 -0.70 -9.23 3.77
N GLY A 35 -1.12 -8.50 2.75
CA GLY A 35 -1.41 -7.07 2.89
C GLY A 35 -1.71 -6.43 1.55
N THR A 36 -2.58 -5.44 1.57
CA THR A 36 -2.97 -4.68 0.40
C THR A 36 -1.86 -3.69 0.02
N LEU A 37 -1.60 -3.57 -1.28
CA LEU A 37 -0.88 -2.46 -1.89
C LEU A 37 -1.88 -1.61 -2.66
N ASP A 38 -1.71 -0.29 -2.58
CA ASP A 38 -2.56 0.64 -3.31
C ASP A 38 -2.51 0.41 -4.82
N PRO A 39 -3.56 0.78 -5.56
CA PRO A 39 -3.60 0.56 -7.01
C PRO A 39 -2.42 1.19 -7.74
N PHE A 40 -2.03 2.40 -7.36
CA PHE A 40 -0.92 3.13 -7.97
C PHE A 40 0.47 2.67 -7.51
N ALA A 41 0.56 1.93 -6.38
CA ALA A 41 1.82 1.40 -5.89
C ALA A 41 2.25 0.14 -6.67
N THR A 42 3.56 -0.02 -6.81
CA THR A 42 4.20 -1.28 -7.23
C THR A 42 4.86 -1.94 -6.03
N GLY A 43 5.20 -3.21 -6.15
CA GLY A 43 5.97 -3.92 -5.13
C GLY A 43 5.50 -5.35 -4.91
N ILE A 44 6.21 -6.04 -4.03
CA ILE A 44 5.99 -7.45 -3.78
C ILE A 44 4.68 -7.69 -3.02
N LEU A 45 3.79 -8.43 -3.64
CA LEU A 45 2.57 -8.95 -3.05
C LEU A 45 2.77 -10.43 -2.72
N ALA A 46 2.87 -10.76 -1.45
CA ALA A 46 2.98 -12.15 -1.00
C ALA A 46 1.59 -12.79 -0.93
N ILE A 47 1.41 -13.88 -1.64
CA ILE A 47 0.14 -14.57 -1.84
C ILE A 47 0.27 -16.02 -1.39
N ALA A 48 -0.62 -16.43 -0.48
CA ALA A 48 -0.73 -17.79 0.01
C ALA A 48 -1.81 -18.56 -0.77
N LEU A 49 -1.49 -19.79 -1.12
CA LEU A 49 -2.35 -20.71 -1.87
C LEU A 49 -2.77 -21.89 -1.00
N GLY A 50 -4.05 -22.27 -1.10
CA GLY A 50 -4.59 -23.44 -0.41
C GLY A 50 -4.40 -23.34 1.12
N GLU A 51 -3.86 -24.39 1.73
CA GLU A 51 -3.67 -24.44 3.18
C GLU A 51 -2.66 -23.44 3.72
N ALA A 52 -1.74 -22.93 2.88
CA ALA A 52 -0.80 -21.89 3.28
C ALA A 52 -1.53 -20.58 3.70
N THR A 53 -2.78 -20.37 3.31
CA THR A 53 -3.56 -19.21 3.77
C THR A 53 -3.74 -19.18 5.30
N LYS A 54 -3.67 -20.33 5.98
CA LYS A 54 -3.74 -20.41 7.44
C LYS A 54 -2.52 -19.79 8.12
N SER A 55 -1.36 -19.75 7.44
CA SER A 55 -0.13 -19.19 7.98
C SER A 55 -0.03 -17.67 7.86
N ILE A 56 -0.90 -17.01 7.11
CA ILE A 56 -0.90 -15.54 6.93
C ILE A 56 -0.94 -14.81 8.27
N ARG A 57 -1.74 -15.30 9.21
CA ARG A 57 -1.89 -14.69 10.55
C ARG A 57 -0.62 -14.66 11.39
N TYR A 58 0.36 -15.51 11.09
CA TYR A 58 1.63 -15.60 11.82
C TYR A 58 2.75 -14.75 11.21
N LEU A 59 2.52 -14.16 10.04
CA LEU A 59 3.51 -13.34 9.38
C LEU A 59 3.47 -11.91 9.92
N LYS A 60 4.65 -11.36 10.21
CA LYS A 60 4.79 -9.94 10.47
C LYS A 60 4.49 -9.16 9.18
N GLN A 61 3.55 -8.24 9.27
CA GLN A 61 3.11 -7.44 8.11
C GLN A 61 3.83 -6.09 8.03
N ASN A 62 5.10 -6.05 8.44
CA ASN A 62 5.91 -4.84 8.27
C ASN A 62 6.13 -4.56 6.79
N LYS A 63 5.96 -3.30 6.40
CA LYS A 63 6.11 -2.85 5.02
C LYS A 63 7.12 -1.72 4.96
N VAL A 64 7.89 -1.68 3.89
CA VAL A 64 8.79 -0.59 3.56
C VAL A 64 8.31 0.03 2.26
N TYR A 65 8.14 1.36 2.27
CA TYR A 65 7.71 2.11 1.09
C TYR A 65 8.77 3.13 0.69
N LYS A 66 8.98 3.26 -0.62
CA LYS A 66 9.66 4.41 -1.23
C LYS A 66 8.61 5.21 -1.97
N PHE A 67 8.49 6.49 -1.67
CA PHE A 67 7.49 7.35 -2.28
C PHE A 67 8.02 8.77 -2.48
N ASN A 68 7.38 9.51 -3.38
CA ASN A 68 7.60 10.92 -3.59
C ASN A 68 6.42 11.71 -3.03
N VAL A 69 6.71 12.81 -2.36
CA VAL A 69 5.70 13.76 -1.88
C VAL A 69 5.73 14.99 -2.78
N VAL A 70 4.58 15.40 -3.26
CA VAL A 70 4.41 16.68 -3.97
C VAL A 70 3.85 17.69 -2.99
N PHE A 71 4.62 18.74 -2.72
CA PHE A 71 4.20 19.82 -1.83
C PHE A 71 3.33 20.85 -2.57
N GLY A 72 2.53 21.60 -1.81
CA GLY A 72 1.69 22.68 -2.33
C GLY A 72 0.25 22.27 -2.64
N GLU A 73 -0.11 20.99 -2.54
CA GLU A 73 -1.47 20.51 -2.72
C GLU A 73 -1.92 19.60 -1.58
N LEU A 74 -3.13 19.81 -1.08
CA LEU A 74 -3.83 18.91 -0.18
C LEU A 74 -4.93 18.19 -0.97
N LYS A 75 -4.97 16.88 -0.87
CA LYS A 75 -5.97 16.02 -1.52
C LYS A 75 -6.95 15.46 -0.49
N ASP A 76 -8.18 15.18 -0.91
CA ASP A 76 -9.21 14.58 -0.06
C ASP A 76 -8.94 13.12 0.34
N THR A 77 -8.11 12.42 -0.44
CA THR A 77 -7.66 11.04 -0.16
C THR A 77 -6.26 10.96 0.46
N ASP A 78 -5.58 12.09 0.67
CA ASP A 78 -4.16 12.17 1.07
C ASP A 78 -3.19 11.43 0.10
N ASP A 79 -3.61 11.16 -1.14
CA ASP A 79 -2.81 10.53 -2.18
C ASP A 79 -3.03 11.17 -3.56
N ILE A 80 -2.35 10.63 -4.58
CA ILE A 80 -2.41 11.16 -5.97
C ILE A 80 -3.77 10.99 -6.65
N THR A 81 -4.65 10.14 -6.12
CA THR A 81 -5.94 9.81 -6.75
C THR A 81 -7.04 10.79 -6.37
N GLY A 82 -6.86 11.54 -5.27
CA GLY A 82 -7.85 12.47 -4.74
C GLY A 82 -7.97 13.78 -5.51
N LYS A 83 -9.07 14.48 -5.23
CA LYS A 83 -9.27 15.85 -5.70
C LYS A 83 -8.49 16.83 -4.86
N THR A 84 -7.92 17.86 -5.48
CA THR A 84 -7.25 18.93 -4.76
C THR A 84 -8.29 19.79 -4.03
N ILE A 85 -8.21 19.83 -2.70
CA ILE A 85 -9.10 20.61 -1.83
C ILE A 85 -8.46 21.92 -1.35
N LYS A 86 -7.12 22.00 -1.36
CA LYS A 86 -6.38 23.21 -0.99
C LYS A 86 -5.07 23.28 -1.77
N LYS A 87 -4.67 24.51 -2.15
CA LYS A 87 -3.37 24.78 -2.76
C LYS A 87 -2.60 25.82 -1.97
N SER A 88 -1.28 25.75 -2.00
CA SER A 88 -0.36 26.70 -1.42
C SER A 88 0.84 26.90 -2.34
N ASN A 89 1.23 28.15 -2.53
CA ASN A 89 2.46 28.51 -3.26
C ASN A 89 3.68 28.55 -2.31
N ILE A 90 3.45 28.39 -1.01
CA ILE A 90 4.52 28.35 -0.01
C ILE A 90 5.02 26.92 0.08
N LEU A 91 6.26 26.70 -0.30
CA LEU A 91 6.92 25.39 -0.20
C LEU A 91 7.71 25.30 1.11
N PRO A 92 7.80 24.11 1.72
CA PRO A 92 8.58 23.91 2.92
C PRO A 92 10.09 24.03 2.62
N THR A 93 10.87 24.47 3.62
CA THR A 93 12.33 24.38 3.61
C THR A 93 12.78 22.94 3.90
N LEU A 94 14.01 22.60 3.54
CA LEU A 94 14.60 21.28 3.87
C LEU A 94 14.58 21.02 5.37
N ASP A 95 14.98 22.00 6.18
CA ASP A 95 14.95 21.90 7.65
C ASP A 95 13.53 21.67 8.18
N GLY A 96 12.53 22.33 7.60
CA GLY A 96 11.12 22.13 7.95
C GLY A 96 10.65 20.72 7.63
N ILE A 97 11.08 20.16 6.50
CA ILE A 97 10.79 18.77 6.13
C ILE A 97 11.41 17.80 7.12
N ASP A 98 12.71 17.97 7.44
CA ASP A 98 13.44 17.09 8.37
C ASP A 98 12.81 17.11 9.78
N GLN A 99 12.43 18.29 10.27
CA GLN A 99 11.73 18.42 11.55
C GLN A 99 10.35 17.74 11.51
N CYS A 100 9.65 17.83 10.38
CA CYS A 100 8.36 17.19 10.20
C CYS A 100 8.49 15.67 10.20
N ILE A 101 9.45 15.11 9.44
CA ILE A 101 9.68 13.65 9.33
C ILE A 101 9.94 13.03 10.71
N LYS A 102 10.68 13.71 11.59
CA LYS A 102 10.95 13.23 12.96
C LYS A 102 9.67 12.97 13.76
N LYS A 103 8.58 13.70 13.48
CA LYS A 103 7.27 13.52 14.15
C LYS A 103 6.57 12.23 13.73
N PHE A 104 6.96 11.60 12.62
CA PHE A 104 6.39 10.34 12.14
C PHE A 104 7.17 9.12 12.61
N ILE A 105 8.25 9.30 13.38
CA ILE A 105 9.04 8.19 13.93
C ILE A 105 8.37 7.67 15.20
N GLY A 106 8.19 6.35 15.29
CA GLY A 106 7.60 5.69 16.45
C GLY A 106 6.10 5.45 16.33
N LYS A 107 5.45 5.22 17.47
CA LYS A 107 3.99 4.97 17.52
C LYS A 107 3.24 6.27 17.65
N HIS A 108 2.32 6.53 16.74
CA HIS A 108 1.41 7.67 16.79
C HIS A 108 0.02 7.28 16.31
N LYS A 109 -0.97 8.08 16.73
CA LYS A 109 -2.35 7.93 16.24
C LYS A 109 -2.47 8.62 14.89
N GLN A 110 -3.02 7.91 13.91
CA GLN A 110 -3.35 8.48 12.61
C GLN A 110 -4.86 8.64 12.49
N ILE A 111 -5.27 9.78 11.96
CA ILE A 111 -6.65 10.00 11.53
C ILE A 111 -6.65 9.71 10.03
N PRO A 112 -7.33 8.64 9.58
CA PRO A 112 -7.39 8.33 8.16
C PRO A 112 -8.17 9.41 7.40
N PRO A 113 -7.92 9.60 6.09
CA PRO A 113 -8.74 10.45 5.26
C PRO A 113 -10.18 9.95 5.21
N GLN A 114 -11.11 10.85 4.90
CA GLN A 114 -12.54 10.54 4.93
C GLN A 114 -12.96 9.65 3.75
N PHE A 115 -12.15 9.63 2.68
CA PHE A 115 -12.39 8.87 1.45
C PHE A 115 -11.18 8.05 1.05
#